data_20a8c00a461138ff564a4acbd0bae565
#
_entry.id   20a8c00a461138ff564a4acbd0bae565
#
_cell.length_a   1.000
_cell.length_b   1.000
_cell.length_c   1.000
_cell.angle_alpha   90.00
_cell.angle_beta   90.00
_cell.angle_gamma   90.00
#
_symmetry.space_group_name_H-M   'P 1'
#
loop_
_entity.id
_entity.type
_entity.pdbx_description
1 polymer ?
#
loop_
_entity_poly.entity_id
_entity_poly.type
_entity_poly.pdbx_seq_one_letter_code
_entity_poly.pdbx_strand_id
1 'polypeptide(L)'
;MSLAADTRRAVRRNPFVHRALRAGVLNYAAAARFLDVGETDAVVAALRRYAEDLPEYETAPREARVTMRSGLGAEDGSGSEGSGADDRESEDALLAVGGVELVDGGSLTGVLATGDVDARALASALDRLAVADVPVVAAGVASETLVVAVERRDGPDTVRIVEDALSAVPEA
;
A
#
# COMPACT_ATOMS: atom_id res chain seq x y z
N MET A 1 28.53 13.81 -10.05
CA MET A 1 28.06 12.47 -9.63
C MET A 1 28.20 11.55 -10.84
N SER A 2 28.32 10.22 -10.67
CA SER A 2 28.45 9.33 -11.84
C SER A 2 27.07 8.98 -12.39
N LEU A 3 26.96 8.75 -13.72
CA LEU A 3 25.74 8.34 -14.37
C LEU A 3 25.09 7.10 -13.69
N ALA A 4 25.92 6.14 -13.25
CA ALA A 4 25.43 4.96 -12.54
C ALA A 4 24.74 5.33 -11.20
N ALA A 5 25.28 6.30 -10.46
CA ALA A 5 24.65 6.77 -9.22
C ALA A 5 23.34 7.52 -9.49
N ASP A 6 23.29 8.32 -10.56
CA ASP A 6 22.11 9.06 -10.95
C ASP A 6 21.01 8.11 -11.45
N THR A 7 21.38 7.07 -12.23
CA THR A 7 20.45 6.00 -12.65
C THR A 7 19.87 5.24 -11.46
N ARG A 8 20.70 4.81 -10.50
CA ARG A 8 20.23 4.14 -9.28
C ARG A 8 19.28 5.02 -8.47
N ARG A 9 19.56 6.30 -8.36
CA ARG A 9 18.69 7.26 -7.66
C ARG A 9 17.35 7.42 -8.38
N ALA A 10 17.36 7.53 -9.70
CA ALA A 10 16.15 7.64 -10.50
C ALA A 10 15.28 6.39 -10.39
N VAL A 11 15.87 5.18 -10.43
CA VAL A 11 15.15 3.93 -10.22
C VAL A 11 14.49 3.89 -8.82
N ARG A 12 15.21 4.28 -7.76
CA ARG A 12 14.66 4.30 -6.39
C ARG A 12 13.52 5.30 -6.21
N ARG A 13 13.48 6.38 -6.99
CA ARG A 13 12.36 7.35 -7.02
C ARG A 13 11.12 6.82 -7.75
N ASN A 14 11.28 5.72 -8.49
CA ASN A 14 10.21 5.07 -9.25
C ASN A 14 10.06 3.61 -8.80
N PRO A 15 9.31 3.32 -7.71
CA PRO A 15 9.22 1.99 -7.11
C PRO A 15 8.77 0.89 -8.09
N PHE A 16 7.89 1.22 -9.05
CA PHE A 16 7.45 0.27 -10.07
C PHE A 16 8.59 -0.13 -11.02
N VAL A 17 9.49 0.80 -11.37
CA VAL A 17 10.69 0.50 -12.17
C VAL A 17 11.65 -0.40 -11.38
N HIS A 18 11.83 -0.12 -10.08
CA HIS A 18 12.65 -0.93 -9.20
C HIS A 18 12.12 -2.36 -9.09
N ARG A 19 10.80 -2.54 -8.88
CA ARG A 19 10.15 -3.85 -8.84
C ARG A 19 10.27 -4.60 -10.17
N ALA A 20 10.00 -3.93 -11.30
CA ALA A 20 10.13 -4.51 -12.63
C ALA A 20 11.58 -4.92 -12.96
N LEU A 21 12.57 -4.16 -12.46
CA LEU A 21 13.99 -4.46 -12.63
C LEU A 21 14.37 -5.75 -11.86
N ARG A 22 13.94 -5.89 -10.60
CA ARG A 22 14.13 -7.09 -9.78
C ARG A 22 13.43 -8.31 -10.38
N ALA A 23 12.22 -8.12 -10.91
CA ALA A 23 11.42 -9.19 -11.52
C ALA A 23 11.93 -9.62 -12.90
N GLY A 24 12.95 -8.93 -13.46
CA GLY A 24 13.50 -9.25 -14.79
C GLY A 24 12.56 -8.96 -15.95
N VAL A 25 11.47 -8.21 -15.73
CA VAL A 25 10.45 -7.91 -16.75
C VAL A 25 10.59 -6.52 -17.39
N LEU A 26 11.67 -5.80 -17.04
CA LEU A 26 11.89 -4.43 -17.46
C LEU A 26 12.43 -4.37 -18.91
N ASN A 27 11.79 -3.58 -19.77
CA ASN A 27 12.39 -3.17 -21.02
C ASN A 27 13.41 -2.04 -20.77
N TYR A 28 14.70 -2.37 -20.78
CA TYR A 28 15.79 -1.44 -20.42
C TYR A 28 15.81 -0.18 -21.29
N ALA A 29 15.57 -0.29 -22.60
CA ALA A 29 15.58 0.88 -23.47
C ALA A 29 14.38 1.81 -23.22
N ALA A 30 13.20 1.24 -22.94
CA ALA A 30 12.04 2.03 -22.56
C ALA A 30 12.26 2.69 -21.18
N ALA A 31 12.79 1.96 -20.22
CA ALA A 31 13.11 2.49 -18.90
C ALA A 31 14.18 3.60 -18.95
N ALA A 32 15.21 3.47 -19.77
CA ALA A 32 16.23 4.49 -19.92
C ALA A 32 15.64 5.81 -20.46
N ARG A 33 14.75 5.73 -21.44
CA ARG A 33 14.03 6.91 -21.96
C ARG A 33 13.08 7.53 -20.93
N PHE A 34 12.39 6.69 -20.14
CA PHE A 34 11.49 7.14 -19.08
C PHE A 34 12.24 7.85 -17.96
N LEU A 35 13.38 7.32 -17.54
CA LEU A 35 14.18 7.89 -16.44
C LEU A 35 14.88 9.21 -16.82
N ASP A 36 15.22 9.38 -18.09
CA ASP A 36 15.79 10.61 -18.69
C ASP A 36 16.96 11.23 -17.88
N VAL A 37 17.92 10.39 -17.50
CA VAL A 37 19.07 10.83 -16.66
C VAL A 37 20.39 10.88 -17.42
N GLY A 38 20.36 10.69 -18.75
CA GLY A 38 21.55 10.74 -19.60
C GLY A 38 21.36 10.00 -20.92
N GLU A 39 22.46 9.74 -21.61
CA GLU A 39 22.46 9.07 -22.90
C GLU A 39 21.87 7.64 -22.74
N THR A 40 20.93 7.27 -23.63
CA THR A 40 20.11 6.06 -23.50
C THR A 40 20.93 4.78 -23.35
N ASP A 41 21.93 4.56 -24.21
CA ASP A 41 22.73 3.33 -24.18
C ASP A 41 23.59 3.23 -22.92
N ALA A 42 24.07 4.34 -22.41
CA ALA A 42 24.83 4.41 -21.18
C ALA A 42 23.93 4.14 -19.94
N VAL A 43 22.68 4.65 -19.97
CA VAL A 43 21.67 4.35 -18.92
C VAL A 43 21.25 2.88 -18.97
N VAL A 44 21.03 2.29 -20.15
CA VAL A 44 20.77 0.85 -20.34
C VAL A 44 21.88 0.00 -19.71
N ALA A 45 23.14 0.34 -19.99
CA ALA A 45 24.29 -0.38 -19.41
C ALA A 45 24.33 -0.24 -17.86
N ALA A 46 23.97 0.93 -17.34
CA ALA A 46 23.87 1.17 -15.89
C ALA A 46 22.73 0.38 -15.24
N LEU A 47 21.57 0.30 -15.89
CA LEU A 47 20.40 -0.48 -15.42
C LEU A 47 20.72 -1.98 -15.37
N ARG A 48 21.38 -2.54 -16.40
CA ARG A 48 21.77 -3.96 -16.41
C ARG A 48 22.70 -4.30 -15.25
N ARG A 49 23.73 -3.49 -15.02
CA ARG A 49 24.63 -3.69 -13.86
C ARG A 49 23.91 -3.53 -12.53
N TYR A 50 22.94 -2.62 -12.46
CA TYR A 50 22.18 -2.44 -11.23
C TYR A 50 21.24 -3.63 -10.98
N ALA A 51 20.66 -4.23 -12.02
CA ALA A 51 19.86 -5.45 -11.89
C ALA A 51 20.66 -6.62 -11.31
N GLU A 52 21.95 -6.77 -11.72
CA GLU A 52 22.85 -7.80 -11.21
C GLU A 52 23.18 -7.63 -9.70
N ASP A 53 23.12 -6.38 -9.20
CA ASP A 53 23.36 -6.05 -7.79
C ASP A 53 22.11 -6.19 -6.89
N LEU A 54 20.92 -6.34 -7.48
CA LEU A 54 19.66 -6.41 -6.75
C LEU A 54 19.29 -7.85 -6.40
N PRO A 55 18.63 -8.07 -5.23
CA PRO A 55 18.05 -9.37 -4.93
C PRO A 55 16.90 -9.67 -5.92
N GLU A 56 16.69 -10.96 -6.20
CA GLU A 56 15.56 -11.39 -7.03
C GLU A 56 14.21 -10.94 -6.44
N TYR A 57 13.22 -10.82 -7.31
CA TYR A 57 11.87 -10.50 -6.88
C TYR A 57 11.20 -11.77 -6.37
N GLU A 58 10.96 -11.80 -5.09
CA GLU A 58 10.27 -12.88 -4.40
C GLU A 58 9.00 -12.37 -3.73
N THR A 59 8.03 -13.25 -3.55
CA THR A 59 6.80 -12.99 -2.80
C THR A 59 6.61 -14.07 -1.76
N ALA A 60 6.05 -13.70 -0.59
CA ALA A 60 5.67 -14.64 0.44
C ALA A 60 4.19 -14.46 0.82
N PRO A 61 3.46 -15.54 1.06
CA PRO A 61 2.12 -15.47 1.61
C PRO A 61 2.16 -14.97 3.05
N ARG A 62 1.11 -14.26 3.46
CA ARG A 62 0.89 -13.84 4.84
C ARG A 62 -0.24 -14.67 5.46
N GLU A 63 -0.01 -15.22 6.63
CA GLU A 63 -1.04 -15.94 7.39
C GLU A 63 -1.93 -14.93 8.13
N ALA A 64 -3.02 -14.52 7.51
CA ALA A 64 -3.97 -13.58 8.08
C ALA A 64 -5.41 -13.99 7.77
N ARG A 65 -6.31 -13.67 8.70
CA ARG A 65 -7.75 -13.84 8.55
C ARG A 65 -8.36 -12.55 8.03
N VAL A 66 -9.03 -12.61 6.88
CA VAL A 66 -9.77 -11.46 6.32
C VAL A 66 -11.24 -11.52 6.74
N THR A 67 -11.76 -10.40 7.22
CA THR A 67 -13.17 -10.22 7.61
C THR A 67 -13.68 -8.88 7.09
N MET A 68 -15.02 -8.72 7.08
CA MET A 68 -15.67 -7.49 6.64
C MET A 68 -16.59 -6.98 7.73
N ARG A 69 -16.55 -5.66 8.02
CA ARG A 69 -17.45 -4.94 8.93
C ARG A 69 -18.12 -3.82 8.16
N SER A 70 -19.43 -3.88 8.00
CA SER A 70 -20.23 -2.85 7.32
C SER A 70 -20.88 -1.89 8.32
N GLY A 71 -21.27 -0.71 7.85
CA GLY A 71 -21.95 0.28 8.67
C GLY A 71 -20.99 1.21 9.40
N LEU A 72 -19.79 1.40 8.87
CA LEU A 72 -18.81 2.34 9.42
C LEU A 72 -19.07 3.77 8.89
N GLY A 73 -18.82 4.77 9.73
CA GLY A 73 -18.81 6.18 9.39
C GLY A 73 -17.42 6.77 9.60
N ALA A 74 -17.09 7.81 8.83
CA ALA A 74 -15.95 8.65 9.10
C ALA A 74 -16.44 9.89 9.87
N GLU A 75 -16.05 10.03 11.12
CA GLU A 75 -16.41 11.17 11.96
C GLU A 75 -15.19 12.06 12.21
N ASP A 76 -15.39 13.39 12.17
CA ASP A 76 -14.37 14.34 12.57
C ASP A 76 -14.25 14.32 14.10
N GLY A 77 -13.16 13.81 14.63
CA GLY A 77 -12.85 13.80 16.07
C GLY A 77 -12.69 15.19 16.71
N SER A 78 -12.85 16.27 15.92
CA SER A 78 -12.82 17.66 16.38
C SER A 78 -14.16 18.16 16.98
N GLY A 79 -15.21 17.34 17.06
CA GLY A 79 -16.59 17.72 17.36
C GLY A 79 -17.04 17.66 18.82
N SER A 80 -16.15 17.76 19.84
CA SER A 80 -16.60 18.01 21.21
C SER A 80 -15.86 19.16 21.88
N GLU A 81 -16.03 20.37 21.37
CA GLU A 81 -15.92 21.56 22.21
C GLU A 81 -17.18 21.65 23.11
N GLY A 82 -17.14 21.01 24.24
CA GLY A 82 -18.22 21.20 25.20
C GLY A 82 -18.31 20.08 26.26
N SER A 83 -17.63 20.31 27.39
CA SER A 83 -17.88 19.70 28.68
C SER A 83 -17.01 18.53 29.12
N GLY A 84 -16.04 18.87 29.94
CA GLY A 84 -15.50 17.96 30.99
C GLY A 84 -14.41 17.02 30.47
N ALA A 85 -13.22 17.19 31.04
CA ALA A 85 -12.13 16.21 30.97
C ALA A 85 -12.65 14.81 31.33
N ASP A 86 -12.98 14.03 30.33
CA ASP A 86 -13.08 12.58 30.42
C ASP A 86 -12.35 12.08 29.22
N ASP A 87 -11.18 11.48 29.42
CA ASP A 87 -10.40 10.78 28.40
C ASP A 87 -11.21 9.59 27.86
N ARG A 88 -12.22 9.87 27.03
CA ARG A 88 -12.80 8.87 26.16
C ARG A 88 -11.92 8.80 24.92
N GLU A 89 -10.80 8.10 25.03
CA GLU A 89 -10.30 7.34 23.89
C GLU A 89 -11.53 6.57 23.39
N SER A 90 -11.91 6.80 22.12
CA SER A 90 -13.04 6.06 21.53
C SER A 90 -12.63 4.59 21.47
N GLU A 91 -12.95 3.83 22.53
CA GLU A 91 -12.66 2.38 22.63
C GLU A 91 -13.23 1.58 21.44
N ASP A 92 -14.05 2.22 20.62
CA ASP A 92 -14.73 1.63 19.46
C ASP A 92 -14.19 2.10 18.07
N ALA A 93 -13.21 3.01 18.03
CA ALA A 93 -12.66 3.46 16.74
C ALA A 93 -11.81 2.38 16.10
N LEU A 94 -12.18 1.99 14.88
CA LEU A 94 -11.45 0.98 14.10
C LEU A 94 -10.12 1.51 13.53
N LEU A 95 -10.09 2.80 13.24
CA LEU A 95 -8.93 3.52 12.73
C LEU A 95 -9.11 5.01 13.04
N ALA A 96 -8.05 5.66 13.51
CA ALA A 96 -8.00 7.10 13.69
C ALA A 96 -6.80 7.69 12.94
N VAL A 97 -7.04 8.68 12.07
CA VAL A 97 -5.99 9.36 11.31
C VAL A 97 -6.32 10.84 11.17
N GLY A 98 -5.42 11.72 11.64
CA GLY A 98 -5.54 13.17 11.41
C GLY A 98 -6.80 13.81 11.95
N GLY A 99 -7.38 13.27 13.03
CA GLY A 99 -8.64 13.76 13.60
C GLY A 99 -9.89 13.17 12.95
N VAL A 100 -9.75 12.23 12.02
CA VAL A 100 -10.88 11.46 11.46
C VAL A 100 -10.85 10.06 12.07
N GLU A 101 -11.99 9.62 12.60
CA GLU A 101 -12.16 8.31 13.19
C GLU A 101 -13.15 7.47 12.39
N LEU A 102 -12.82 6.18 12.19
CA LEU A 102 -13.76 5.20 11.63
C LEU A 102 -14.50 4.53 12.78
N VAL A 103 -15.75 4.88 12.94
CA VAL A 103 -16.66 4.38 13.98
C VAL A 103 -17.92 3.74 13.38
N ASP A 104 -18.71 3.04 14.18
CA ASP A 104 -20.02 2.54 13.75
C ASP A 104 -20.99 3.69 13.45
N GLY A 105 -21.85 3.52 12.46
CA GLY A 105 -22.95 4.45 12.18
C GLY A 105 -22.91 5.13 10.81
N GLY A 106 -22.37 4.47 9.78
CA GLY A 106 -22.31 5.07 8.44
C GLY A 106 -22.52 4.09 7.28
N SER A 107 -22.11 4.50 6.08
CA SER A 107 -22.29 3.76 4.83
C SER A 107 -21.03 3.02 4.36
N LEU A 108 -19.92 3.15 5.05
CA LEU A 108 -18.66 2.53 4.67
C LEU A 108 -18.59 1.06 5.09
N THR A 109 -17.67 0.35 4.50
CA THR A 109 -17.30 -1.01 4.85
C THR A 109 -15.80 -1.07 5.11
N GLY A 110 -15.42 -1.57 6.27
CA GLY A 110 -14.04 -1.89 6.62
C GLY A 110 -13.75 -3.35 6.30
N VAL A 111 -12.69 -3.59 5.54
CA VAL A 111 -12.07 -4.90 5.36
C VAL A 111 -10.87 -5.00 6.27
N LEU A 112 -10.91 -5.99 7.16
CA LEU A 112 -9.88 -6.20 8.18
C LEU A 112 -9.11 -7.47 7.87
N ALA A 113 -7.80 -7.42 7.92
CA ALA A 113 -6.94 -8.59 7.93
C ALA A 113 -6.18 -8.64 9.26
N THR A 114 -6.32 -9.75 10.01
CA THR A 114 -5.69 -9.92 11.32
C THR A 114 -4.75 -11.13 11.28
N GLY A 115 -3.53 -10.96 11.74
CA GLY A 115 -2.48 -11.97 11.75
C GLY A 115 -1.14 -11.41 11.25
N ASP A 116 -0.43 -12.15 10.43
CA ASP A 116 0.87 -11.72 9.87
C ASP A 116 0.67 -10.62 8.81
N VAL A 117 0.46 -9.38 9.26
CA VAL A 117 0.30 -8.21 8.39
C VAL A 117 1.23 -7.08 8.81
N ASP A 118 1.77 -6.41 7.80
CA ASP A 118 2.72 -5.32 7.97
C ASP A 118 2.48 -4.21 6.93
N ALA A 119 3.33 -3.19 6.93
CA ALA A 119 3.24 -2.08 5.98
C ALA A 119 3.41 -2.53 4.51
N ARG A 120 4.08 -3.66 4.25
CA ARG A 120 4.23 -4.20 2.88
C ARG A 120 2.95 -4.89 2.42
N ALA A 121 2.30 -5.63 3.31
CA ALA A 121 0.99 -6.20 3.06
C ALA A 121 -0.02 -5.10 2.73
N LEU A 122 -0.04 -4.01 3.51
CA LEU A 122 -0.89 -2.85 3.22
C LEU A 122 -0.56 -2.21 1.86
N ALA A 123 0.73 -1.98 1.56
CA ALA A 123 1.13 -1.41 0.27
C ALA A 123 0.72 -2.32 -0.90
N SER A 124 0.87 -3.65 -0.77
CA SER A 124 0.42 -4.62 -1.78
C SER A 124 -1.09 -4.59 -2.00
N ALA A 125 -1.87 -4.49 -0.92
CA ALA A 125 -3.33 -4.36 -1.00
C ALA A 125 -3.75 -3.05 -1.69
N LEU A 126 -3.16 -1.92 -1.31
CA LEU A 126 -3.47 -0.62 -1.90
C LEU A 126 -3.08 -0.53 -3.38
N ASP A 127 -1.93 -1.08 -3.78
CA ASP A 127 -1.51 -1.14 -5.18
C ASP A 127 -2.54 -1.93 -6.04
N ARG A 128 -3.04 -3.06 -5.53
CA ARG A 128 -4.03 -3.88 -6.25
C ARG A 128 -5.40 -3.22 -6.30
N LEU A 129 -5.83 -2.57 -5.21
CA LEU A 129 -7.08 -1.80 -5.17
C LEU A 129 -7.04 -0.63 -6.17
N ALA A 130 -5.90 0.06 -6.27
CA ALA A 130 -5.72 1.13 -7.25
C ALA A 130 -5.79 0.62 -8.69
N VAL A 131 -5.21 -0.56 -9.00
CA VAL A 131 -5.32 -1.19 -10.33
C VAL A 131 -6.75 -1.64 -10.64
N ALA A 132 -7.53 -2.00 -9.61
CA ALA A 132 -8.94 -2.40 -9.74
C ALA A 132 -9.92 -1.21 -9.74
N ASP A 133 -9.41 0.04 -9.73
CA ASP A 133 -10.21 1.27 -9.65
C ASP A 133 -11.16 1.30 -8.43
N VAL A 134 -10.77 0.68 -7.30
CA VAL A 134 -11.51 0.71 -6.04
C VAL A 134 -11.06 1.91 -5.21
N PRO A 135 -11.92 2.93 -5.00
CA PRO A 135 -11.59 4.09 -4.17
C PRO A 135 -11.47 3.70 -2.70
N VAL A 136 -10.30 3.97 -2.11
CA VAL A 136 -10.06 3.75 -0.68
C VAL A 136 -10.33 5.06 0.08
N VAL A 137 -11.19 4.99 1.11
CA VAL A 137 -11.54 6.14 1.96
C VAL A 137 -10.48 6.31 3.06
N ALA A 138 -10.09 5.21 3.70
CA ALA A 138 -9.05 5.19 4.71
C ALA A 138 -8.37 3.82 4.75
N ALA A 139 -7.12 3.77 5.15
CA ALA A 139 -6.41 2.52 5.36
C ALA A 139 -5.31 2.68 6.39
N GLY A 140 -5.01 1.60 7.10
CA GLY A 140 -3.94 1.57 8.08
C GLY A 140 -3.52 0.15 8.46
N VAL A 141 -2.37 0.04 9.09
CA VAL A 141 -1.88 -1.18 9.69
C VAL A 141 -1.23 -0.88 11.03
N ALA A 142 -1.62 -1.61 12.06
CA ALA A 142 -1.03 -1.55 13.41
C ALA A 142 -1.30 -2.87 14.14
N SER A 143 -0.38 -3.29 15.01
CA SER A 143 -0.59 -4.43 15.93
C SER A 143 -1.23 -5.67 15.31
N GLU A 144 -0.62 -6.19 14.23
CA GLU A 144 -1.11 -7.39 13.52
C GLU A 144 -2.51 -7.25 12.92
N THR A 145 -2.96 -6.01 12.69
CA THR A 145 -4.24 -5.71 12.05
C THR A 145 -4.05 -4.69 10.95
N LEU A 146 -4.54 -5.03 9.76
CA LEU A 146 -4.65 -4.15 8.61
C LEU A 146 -6.12 -3.84 8.40
N VAL A 147 -6.45 -2.58 8.12
CA VAL A 147 -7.80 -2.16 7.78
C VAL A 147 -7.79 -1.34 6.48
N VAL A 148 -8.78 -1.59 5.63
CA VAL A 148 -9.09 -0.79 4.44
C VAL A 148 -10.58 -0.46 4.47
N ALA A 149 -10.92 0.82 4.47
CA ALA A 149 -12.29 1.30 4.41
C ALA A 149 -12.63 1.77 2.99
N VAL A 150 -13.76 1.27 2.49
CA VAL A 150 -14.27 1.56 1.14
C VAL A 150 -15.76 1.85 1.18
N GLU A 151 -16.32 2.31 0.07
CA GLU A 151 -17.78 2.36 -0.11
C GLU A 151 -18.38 0.96 0.03
N ARG A 152 -19.61 0.87 0.55
CA ARG A 152 -20.29 -0.41 0.84
C ARG A 152 -20.35 -1.34 -0.37
N ARG A 153 -20.59 -0.79 -1.56
CA ARG A 153 -20.68 -1.56 -2.81
C ARG A 153 -19.38 -2.27 -3.18
N ASP A 154 -18.23 -1.70 -2.79
CA ASP A 154 -16.90 -2.19 -3.16
C ASP A 154 -16.33 -3.18 -2.12
N GLY A 155 -17.04 -3.37 -0.98
CA GLY A 155 -16.63 -4.24 0.12
C GLY A 155 -16.31 -5.69 -0.30
N PRO A 156 -17.22 -6.41 -0.99
CA PRO A 156 -16.98 -7.79 -1.42
C PRO A 156 -15.77 -7.95 -2.36
N ASP A 157 -15.57 -7.01 -3.28
CA ASP A 157 -14.41 -7.02 -4.18
C ASP A 157 -13.12 -6.69 -3.42
N THR A 158 -13.20 -5.76 -2.48
CA THR A 158 -12.07 -5.42 -1.60
C THR A 158 -11.61 -6.61 -0.77
N VAL A 159 -12.52 -7.44 -0.22
CA VAL A 159 -12.14 -8.67 0.51
C VAL A 159 -11.29 -9.58 -0.38
N ARG A 160 -11.77 -9.88 -1.60
CA ARG A 160 -11.03 -10.75 -2.53
C ARG A 160 -9.66 -10.17 -2.92
N ILE A 161 -9.61 -8.86 -3.20
CA ILE A 161 -8.36 -8.19 -3.56
C ILE A 161 -7.37 -8.21 -2.41
N VAL A 162 -7.82 -8.03 -1.16
CA VAL A 162 -6.96 -8.09 0.03
C VAL A 162 -6.47 -9.53 0.25
N GLU A 163 -7.33 -10.55 0.14
CA GLU A 163 -6.93 -11.96 0.23
C GLU A 163 -5.87 -12.31 -0.83
N ASP A 164 -6.10 -11.92 -2.09
CA ASP A 164 -5.15 -12.11 -3.18
C ASP A 164 -3.82 -11.36 -2.93
N ALA A 165 -3.89 -10.15 -2.37
CA ALA A 165 -2.70 -9.39 -2.03
C ALA A 165 -1.86 -10.09 -0.96
N LEU A 166 -2.51 -10.63 0.07
CA LEU A 166 -1.87 -11.34 1.18
C LEU A 166 -1.27 -12.68 0.75
N SER A 167 -1.79 -13.31 -0.31
CA SER A 167 -1.23 -14.56 -0.82
C SER A 167 0.15 -14.42 -1.47
N ALA A 168 0.56 -13.19 -1.86
CA ALA A 168 1.80 -12.94 -2.59
C ALA A 168 2.35 -11.53 -2.30
N VAL A 169 2.72 -11.27 -1.05
CA VAL A 169 3.32 -10.00 -0.63
C VAL A 169 4.78 -9.93 -1.09
N PRO A 170 5.21 -8.88 -1.81
CA PRO A 170 6.59 -8.73 -2.24
C PRO A 170 7.56 -8.65 -1.07
N GLU A 171 8.64 -9.45 -1.13
CA GLU A 171 9.74 -9.41 -0.18
C GLU A 171 10.71 -8.23 -0.47
N ALA A 172 11.55 -7.92 0.56
CA ALA A 172 12.48 -6.76 0.52
C ALA A 172 13.58 -6.91 -0.53
#